data_2d6f6829eb5e0f411e1e91edd8577aa0
#
_entry.id   2d6f6829eb5e0f411e1e91edd8577aa0
#
_cell.length_a   1.000
_cell.length_b   1.000
_cell.length_c   1.000
_cell.angle_alpha   90.00
_cell.angle_beta   90.00
_cell.angle_gamma   90.00
#
_symmetry.space_group_name_H-M   'P 1'
#
loop_
_entity.id
_entity.type
_entity.pdbx_description
1 polymer ?
#
loop_
_entity_poly.entity_id
_entity_poly.type
_entity_poly.pdbx_seq_one_letter_code
_entity_poly.pdbx_strand_id
1 'polypeptide(L)'
;MSNKTMVAVAAALVVAAYGGGTWYSGEQVHKSFQEAAAELRHAVGEDAVVRDSYEKGFFSSNANLVLEWTPDAPQVPVEEHDGDEVEPASAAAVTPLKPMRLVMNSDIRHGPLAGAKLAAAVVDSRFALEGIDDKTKQAFAKASMPTLTVVRHLMGSSDWRFALPAGEFADDGVAARWADMAYDVVVGSDKKSVTGDFKWPELVITGLPKSSADDYADEDQEDEDGEEAPAPVRASKGEQMAIAVKGMGGSFNTTMIEGLWGVGPGKMQMRVANAQVTTQQADGPPEVVVDLKDITGDTKMEADAKTLSISNHINGVGRIGPLEFESLGYEEKIQRLDIEVLRSLQQMVLEGYRAGGLSQALAPAEDQLAEWMERSGPKLLQALPSYNMKLNAHYQGSAGHLEYGFGVLKAPSAEEVAEKGWMPVLLKGSVLNASARLPKAWMVNIAKASGQELGPEELDAMIQMASSSGYARVDGDFLTADLKVQDGQMNLNGVVKPLPMGLGR
;
A
#
# COMPACT_ATOMS: atom_id res chain seq x y z
N MET A 1 45.77 30.15 42.70
CA MET A 1 44.66 30.75 41.95
C MET A 1 43.50 30.97 42.92
N SER A 2 42.90 32.17 42.91
CA SER A 2 41.77 32.43 43.81
C SER A 2 40.55 31.64 43.33
N ASN A 3 39.65 31.27 44.24
CA ASN A 3 38.39 30.55 43.93
C ASN A 3 37.59 31.30 42.83
N LYS A 4 37.66 32.62 42.78
CA LYS A 4 37.03 33.46 41.77
C LYS A 4 37.62 33.24 40.37
N THR A 5 38.95 33.06 40.27
CA THR A 5 39.64 32.80 39.02
C THR A 5 39.31 31.40 38.48
N MET A 6 39.20 30.38 39.37
CA MET A 6 38.77 29.04 38.95
C MET A 6 37.33 29.02 38.43
N VAL A 7 36.41 29.71 39.11
CA VAL A 7 35.02 29.84 38.66
C VAL A 7 34.90 30.54 37.30
N ALA A 8 35.68 31.64 37.09
CA ALA A 8 35.68 32.36 35.84
C ALA A 8 36.24 31.50 34.67
N VAL A 9 37.30 30.72 34.91
CA VAL A 9 37.88 29.81 33.90
C VAL A 9 36.89 28.64 33.61
N ALA A 10 36.26 28.08 34.64
CA ALA A 10 35.25 27.04 34.43
C ALA A 10 34.03 27.55 33.65
N ALA A 11 33.54 28.75 33.96
CA ALA A 11 32.45 29.39 33.23
C ALA A 11 32.84 29.67 31.77
N ALA A 12 34.07 30.18 31.51
CA ALA A 12 34.54 30.40 30.13
C ALA A 12 34.67 29.10 29.34
N LEU A 13 35.11 27.98 29.95
CA LEU A 13 35.19 26.68 29.32
C LEU A 13 33.79 26.12 29.00
N VAL A 14 32.81 26.29 29.89
CA VAL A 14 31.42 25.89 29.64
C VAL A 14 30.82 26.69 28.49
N VAL A 15 31.01 28.00 28.45
CA VAL A 15 30.55 28.86 27.34
C VAL A 15 31.21 28.49 26.02
N ALA A 16 32.52 28.22 26.02
CA ALA A 16 33.24 27.81 24.82
C ALA A 16 32.79 26.41 24.33
N ALA A 17 32.61 25.47 25.25
CA ALA A 17 32.10 24.12 24.90
C ALA A 17 30.67 24.18 24.41
N TYR A 18 29.80 24.99 25.03
CA TYR A 18 28.43 25.20 24.57
C TYR A 18 28.39 25.86 23.19
N GLY A 19 29.14 26.96 22.98
CA GLY A 19 29.21 27.67 21.70
C GLY A 19 29.80 26.81 20.60
N GLY A 20 30.89 26.08 20.85
CA GLY A 20 31.51 25.16 19.90
C GLY A 20 30.59 23.96 19.57
N GLY A 21 29.93 23.41 20.58
CA GLY A 21 28.94 22.34 20.40
C GLY A 21 27.74 22.80 19.57
N THR A 22 27.25 24.01 19.81
CA THR A 22 26.13 24.60 19.05
C THR A 22 26.51 24.84 17.59
N TRP A 23 27.71 25.43 17.34
CA TRP A 23 28.20 25.64 15.99
C TRP A 23 28.37 24.30 15.22
N TYR A 24 29.00 23.32 15.86
CA TYR A 24 29.19 21.98 15.28
C TYR A 24 27.85 21.31 14.96
N SER A 25 26.90 21.36 15.89
CA SER A 25 25.55 20.83 15.67
C SER A 25 24.85 21.51 14.49
N GLY A 26 24.97 22.84 14.37
CA GLY A 26 24.39 23.58 13.25
C GLY A 26 24.98 23.18 11.90
N GLU A 27 26.30 22.91 11.84
CA GLU A 27 26.95 22.42 10.63
C GLU A 27 26.48 21.03 10.23
N GLN A 28 26.36 20.12 11.20
CA GLN A 28 25.86 18.76 10.98
C GLN A 28 24.40 18.74 10.50
N VAL A 29 23.57 19.62 11.05
CA VAL A 29 22.14 19.72 10.64
C VAL A 29 22.04 20.29 9.22
N HIS A 30 22.83 21.31 8.88
CA HIS A 30 22.87 21.87 7.53
C HIS A 30 23.26 20.80 6.50
N LYS A 31 24.32 20.03 6.78
CA LYS A 31 24.73 18.92 5.92
C LYS A 31 23.64 17.87 5.79
N SER A 32 23.00 17.46 6.90
CA SER A 32 21.91 16.50 6.86
C SER A 32 20.69 17.00 6.08
N PHE A 33 20.40 18.31 6.12
CA PHE A 33 19.35 18.93 5.30
C PHE A 33 19.69 18.85 3.81
N GLN A 34 20.93 19.17 3.44
CA GLN A 34 21.37 19.08 2.05
C GLN A 34 21.32 17.64 1.52
N GLU A 35 21.79 16.67 2.32
CA GLU A 35 21.70 15.25 1.99
C GLU A 35 20.25 14.82 1.78
N ALA A 36 19.34 15.16 2.71
CA ALA A 36 17.92 14.84 2.61
C ALA A 36 17.23 15.52 1.40
N ALA A 37 17.56 16.78 1.11
CA ALA A 37 17.04 17.48 -0.06
C ALA A 37 17.54 16.83 -1.37
N ALA A 38 18.79 16.39 -1.42
CA ALA A 38 19.35 15.68 -2.58
C ALA A 38 18.69 14.30 -2.76
N GLU A 39 18.51 13.54 -1.68
CA GLU A 39 17.79 12.25 -1.72
C GLU A 39 16.34 12.45 -2.16
N LEU A 40 15.67 13.49 -1.68
CA LEU A 40 14.30 13.81 -2.10
C LEU A 40 14.23 14.16 -3.59
N ARG A 41 15.15 15.01 -4.10
CA ARG A 41 15.25 15.29 -5.54
C ARG A 41 15.45 14.00 -6.35
N HIS A 42 16.32 13.14 -5.86
CA HIS A 42 16.51 11.84 -6.51
C HIS A 42 15.23 10.99 -6.49
N ALA A 43 14.40 11.09 -5.45
CA ALA A 43 13.18 10.33 -5.35
C ALA A 43 12.03 10.89 -6.21
N VAL A 44 11.77 12.20 -6.11
CA VAL A 44 10.59 12.83 -6.74
C VAL A 44 10.89 13.53 -8.07
N GLY A 45 12.15 13.64 -8.45
CA GLY A 45 12.61 14.38 -9.63
C GLY A 45 13.22 15.74 -9.28
N GLU A 46 14.20 16.17 -10.07
CA GLU A 46 14.90 17.45 -9.88
C GLU A 46 13.94 18.64 -9.98
N ASP A 47 13.00 18.59 -10.92
CA ASP A 47 12.03 19.66 -11.19
C ASP A 47 10.94 19.77 -10.12
N ALA A 48 10.66 18.68 -9.41
CA ALA A 48 9.64 18.67 -8.36
C ALA A 48 10.07 19.43 -7.10
N VAL A 49 11.38 19.61 -6.86
CA VAL A 49 11.91 20.39 -5.72
C VAL A 49 12.27 21.78 -6.19
N VAL A 50 11.32 22.69 -6.20
CA VAL A 50 11.49 24.06 -6.73
C VAL A 50 12.22 25.00 -5.78
N ARG A 51 12.33 24.64 -4.51
CA ARG A 51 13.08 25.40 -3.50
C ARG A 51 13.58 24.48 -2.38
N ASP A 52 14.83 24.71 -1.96
CA ASP A 52 15.47 24.09 -0.79
C ASP A 52 16.42 25.10 -0.15
N SER A 53 15.90 26.11 0.51
CA SER A 53 16.70 27.13 1.16
C SER A 53 16.97 26.80 2.63
N TYR A 54 18.17 27.15 3.09
CA TYR A 54 18.59 27.01 4.47
C TYR A 54 19.28 28.29 4.94
N GLU A 55 18.67 28.99 5.89
CA GLU A 55 19.21 30.20 6.52
C GLU A 55 19.88 29.81 7.83
N LYS A 56 21.21 29.77 7.82
CA LYS A 56 22.02 29.37 8.96
C LYS A 56 22.20 30.50 9.96
N GLY A 57 21.76 30.25 11.21
CA GLY A 57 22.10 31.09 12.37
C GLY A 57 22.98 30.32 13.37
N PHE A 58 23.41 31.00 14.43
CA PHE A 58 24.30 30.40 15.44
C PHE A 58 23.55 29.45 16.39
N PHE A 59 22.42 29.87 16.95
CA PHE A 59 21.60 29.09 17.86
C PHE A 59 20.39 28.46 17.19
N SER A 60 19.98 29.01 16.07
CA SER A 60 18.83 28.54 15.28
C SER A 60 19.06 28.75 13.80
N SER A 61 18.37 27.99 12.99
CA SER A 61 18.32 28.12 11.53
C SER A 61 16.88 27.96 11.06
N ASN A 62 16.61 28.44 9.87
CA ASN A 62 15.34 28.20 9.19
C ASN A 62 15.61 27.43 7.90
N ALA A 63 14.75 26.45 7.60
CA ALA A 63 14.80 25.77 6.32
C ALA A 63 13.42 25.83 5.66
N ASN A 64 13.42 26.01 4.33
CA ASN A 64 12.21 25.99 3.53
C ASN A 64 12.42 25.02 2.38
N LEU A 65 11.53 24.04 2.26
CA LEU A 65 11.49 23.07 1.17
C LEU A 65 10.15 23.22 0.48
N VAL A 66 10.16 23.34 -0.85
CA VAL A 66 8.96 23.46 -1.67
C VAL A 66 8.96 22.37 -2.73
N LEU A 67 7.96 21.53 -2.67
CA LEU A 67 7.64 20.55 -3.71
C LEU A 67 6.53 21.11 -4.59
N GLU A 68 6.69 21.00 -5.90
CA GLU A 68 5.71 21.42 -6.90
C GLU A 68 5.31 20.22 -7.75
N TRP A 69 4.04 20.07 -8.02
CA TRP A 69 3.52 19.10 -8.99
C TRP A 69 2.31 19.68 -9.71
N THR A 70 2.16 19.30 -10.95
CA THR A 70 0.95 19.62 -11.73
C THR A 70 0.06 18.38 -11.68
N PRO A 71 -1.19 18.50 -11.17
CA PRO A 71 -2.12 17.38 -11.25
C PRO A 71 -2.33 16.98 -12.71
N ASP A 72 -2.48 15.69 -12.96
CA ASP A 72 -2.84 15.19 -14.28
C ASP A 72 -4.20 15.78 -14.69
N ALA A 73 -4.31 16.25 -15.93
CA ALA A 73 -5.59 16.62 -16.47
C ALA A 73 -6.48 15.36 -16.48
N PRO A 74 -7.77 15.47 -16.04
CA PRO A 74 -8.67 14.33 -16.14
C PRO A 74 -8.69 13.86 -17.60
N GLN A 75 -8.28 12.61 -17.81
CA GLN A 75 -8.38 12.00 -19.13
C GLN A 75 -9.86 11.89 -19.46
N VAL A 76 -10.35 12.75 -20.36
CA VAL A 76 -11.66 12.56 -20.95
C VAL A 76 -11.50 11.35 -21.87
N PRO A 77 -12.26 10.28 -21.68
CA PRO A 77 -12.23 9.16 -22.61
C PRO A 77 -12.49 9.70 -24.03
N VAL A 78 -11.53 9.56 -24.91
CA VAL A 78 -11.73 9.84 -26.34
C VAL A 78 -12.54 8.65 -26.82
N GLU A 79 -13.85 8.83 -27.00
CA GLU A 79 -14.66 7.87 -27.75
C GLU A 79 -14.09 7.84 -29.17
N GLU A 80 -13.33 6.81 -29.50
CA GLU A 80 -12.94 6.50 -30.88
C GLU A 80 -14.22 6.10 -31.63
N HIS A 81 -14.86 7.08 -32.25
CA HIS A 81 -15.90 6.81 -33.24
C HIS A 81 -15.21 6.37 -34.52
N ASP A 82 -15.27 5.07 -34.78
CA ASP A 82 -14.91 4.51 -36.09
C ASP A 82 -15.81 5.12 -37.19
N GLY A 83 -15.20 5.93 -38.04
CA GLY A 83 -15.54 6.03 -39.43
C GLY A 83 -16.59 7.04 -39.90
N ASP A 84 -16.53 8.32 -39.49
CA ASP A 84 -17.03 9.41 -40.36
C ASP A 84 -16.14 10.65 -40.16
N GLU A 85 -15.76 11.29 -41.27
CA GLU A 85 -15.00 12.55 -41.27
C GLU A 85 -15.81 13.65 -40.57
N VAL A 86 -15.75 13.65 -39.20
CA VAL A 86 -16.22 14.77 -38.40
C VAL A 86 -15.07 15.77 -38.37
N GLU A 87 -15.33 16.99 -38.91
CA GLU A 87 -14.42 18.11 -38.73
C GLU A 87 -13.97 18.15 -37.24
N PRO A 88 -12.66 18.37 -36.95
CA PRO A 88 -12.15 18.36 -35.60
C PRO A 88 -12.96 19.40 -34.79
N ALA A 89 -13.91 18.89 -34.00
CA ALA A 89 -14.59 19.71 -33.03
C ALA A 89 -13.47 20.40 -32.22
N SER A 90 -13.46 21.71 -32.30
CA SER A 90 -12.50 22.60 -31.62
C SER A 90 -12.16 22.00 -30.27
N ALA A 91 -10.94 21.46 -30.13
CA ALA A 91 -10.44 20.93 -28.88
C ALA A 91 -10.67 22.03 -27.84
N ALA A 92 -11.68 21.83 -27.01
CA ALA A 92 -11.96 22.75 -25.93
C ALA A 92 -10.62 22.90 -25.20
N ALA A 93 -10.06 24.11 -25.23
CA ALA A 93 -8.73 24.38 -24.68
C ALA A 93 -8.74 23.89 -23.23
N VAL A 94 -8.16 22.72 -22.98
CA VAL A 94 -7.99 22.19 -21.63
C VAL A 94 -7.16 23.26 -20.91
N THR A 95 -7.80 24.00 -20.01
CA THR A 95 -7.11 25.03 -19.23
C THR A 95 -6.03 24.28 -18.43
N PRO A 96 -4.74 24.59 -18.64
CA PRO A 96 -3.68 23.89 -17.92
C PRO A 96 -3.93 24.04 -16.41
N LEU A 97 -3.96 22.90 -15.71
CA LEU A 97 -4.10 22.91 -14.26
C LEU A 97 -2.94 23.66 -13.64
N LYS A 98 -3.22 24.50 -12.65
CA LYS A 98 -2.18 25.24 -11.95
C LYS A 98 -1.33 24.27 -11.13
N PRO A 99 0.00 24.44 -11.12
CA PRO A 99 0.85 23.62 -10.27
C PRO A 99 0.48 23.85 -8.80
N MET A 100 0.41 22.75 -8.06
CA MET A 100 0.20 22.73 -6.61
C MET A 100 1.56 22.66 -5.92
N ARG A 101 1.66 23.24 -4.74
CA ARG A 101 2.90 23.29 -3.96
C ARG A 101 2.68 22.81 -2.55
N LEU A 102 3.51 21.87 -2.11
CA LEU A 102 3.64 21.55 -0.69
C LEU A 102 4.85 22.29 -0.14
N VAL A 103 4.59 23.21 0.77
CA VAL A 103 5.63 24.02 1.41
C VAL A 103 5.88 23.46 2.80
N MET A 104 7.11 23.11 3.11
CA MET A 104 7.58 22.73 4.44
C MET A 104 8.49 23.82 4.99
N ASN A 105 8.04 24.49 6.06
CA ASN A 105 8.80 25.49 6.81
C ASN A 105 9.29 24.85 8.10
N SER A 106 10.59 24.87 8.33
CA SER A 106 11.24 24.23 9.48
C SER A 106 11.99 25.26 10.33
N ASP A 107 11.62 25.34 11.61
CA ASP A 107 12.35 26.07 12.63
C ASP A 107 13.34 25.11 13.31
N ILE A 108 14.62 25.38 13.23
CA ILE A 108 15.69 24.50 13.69
C ILE A 108 16.42 25.17 14.85
N ARG A 109 16.48 24.50 16.00
CA ARG A 109 17.23 24.94 17.17
C ARG A 109 18.45 24.06 17.36
N HIS A 110 19.63 24.66 17.53
CA HIS A 110 20.90 23.96 17.64
C HIS A 110 21.45 23.92 19.06
N GLY A 111 22.37 23.02 19.26
CA GLY A 111 23.24 22.96 20.40
C GLY A 111 22.82 21.93 21.45
N PRO A 112 23.69 21.67 22.43
CA PRO A 112 23.44 20.61 23.41
C PRO A 112 22.19 20.84 24.27
N LEU A 113 21.67 22.07 24.32
CA LEU A 113 20.40 22.45 24.96
C LEU A 113 19.43 23.07 23.94
N ALA A 114 19.15 22.37 22.86
CA ALA A 114 18.24 22.82 21.82
C ALA A 114 16.79 22.91 22.34
N GLY A 115 16.28 24.14 22.53
CA GLY A 115 14.93 24.36 23.06
C GLY A 115 14.66 23.72 24.41
N ALA A 116 15.62 23.81 25.36
CA ALA A 116 15.59 23.17 26.68
C ALA A 116 15.63 21.63 26.67
N LYS A 117 15.89 20.99 25.53
CA LYS A 117 16.15 19.55 25.41
C LYS A 117 17.65 19.30 25.27
N LEU A 118 18.15 18.23 25.92
CA LEU A 118 19.54 17.79 25.72
C LEU A 118 19.61 17.06 24.36
N ALA A 119 19.83 17.81 23.29
CA ALA A 119 19.82 17.34 21.91
C ALA A 119 20.82 18.11 21.06
N ALA A 120 21.32 17.49 20.00
CA ALA A 120 22.14 18.17 18.99
C ALA A 120 21.31 19.17 18.18
N ALA A 121 20.05 18.83 17.88
CA ALA A 121 19.10 19.73 17.26
C ALA A 121 17.65 19.32 17.54
N VAL A 122 16.75 20.31 17.46
CA VAL A 122 15.30 20.12 17.40
C VAL A 122 14.81 20.86 16.17
N VAL A 123 14.10 20.14 15.31
CA VAL A 123 13.49 20.66 14.07
C VAL A 123 11.98 20.58 14.22
N ASP A 124 11.29 21.71 14.11
CA ASP A 124 9.84 21.79 14.09
C ASP A 124 9.41 22.27 12.72
N SER A 125 8.78 21.38 11.93
CA SER A 125 8.33 21.63 10.58
C SER A 125 6.82 21.75 10.50
N ARG A 126 6.34 22.74 9.74
CA ARG A 126 4.93 22.97 9.43
C ARG A 126 4.74 22.91 7.93
N PHE A 127 3.65 22.29 7.53
CA PHE A 127 3.30 22.14 6.13
C PHE A 127 2.24 23.16 5.73
N ALA A 128 2.24 23.56 4.46
CA ALA A 128 1.21 24.38 3.85
C ALA A 128 1.02 23.93 2.40
N LEU A 129 -0.22 24.01 1.90
CA LEU A 129 -0.55 23.80 0.48
C LEU A 129 -0.75 25.16 -0.18
N GLU A 130 -0.04 25.41 -1.29
CA GLU A 130 -0.17 26.62 -2.11
C GLU A 130 -0.57 26.21 -3.54
N GLY A 131 -1.09 27.19 -4.32
CA GLY A 131 -1.54 26.93 -5.69
C GLY A 131 -2.88 26.21 -5.82
N ILE A 132 -3.50 25.82 -4.72
CA ILE A 132 -4.84 25.22 -4.71
C ILE A 132 -5.91 26.28 -4.97
N ASP A 133 -6.98 25.91 -5.67
CA ASP A 133 -8.11 26.79 -5.95
C ASP A 133 -8.96 27.07 -4.70
N ASP A 134 -9.90 27.99 -4.82
CA ASP A 134 -10.73 28.40 -3.68
C ASP A 134 -11.72 27.31 -3.26
N LYS A 135 -12.15 26.42 -4.18
CA LYS A 135 -12.99 25.27 -3.88
C LYS A 135 -12.24 24.29 -2.99
N THR A 136 -11.03 23.92 -3.39
CA THR A 136 -10.14 23.04 -2.61
C THR A 136 -9.81 23.67 -1.24
N LYS A 137 -9.54 24.99 -1.16
CA LYS A 137 -9.35 25.66 0.13
C LYS A 137 -10.58 25.56 1.04
N GLN A 138 -11.77 25.70 0.48
CA GLN A 138 -13.01 25.54 1.25
C GLN A 138 -13.20 24.09 1.72
N ALA A 139 -12.88 23.12 0.88
CA ALA A 139 -12.94 21.70 1.23
C ALA A 139 -12.07 21.37 2.45
N PHE A 140 -10.88 21.99 2.56
CA PHE A 140 -9.95 21.83 3.69
C PHE A 140 -10.11 22.87 4.80
N ALA A 141 -11.13 23.73 4.77
CA ALA A 141 -11.27 24.84 5.73
C ALA A 141 -11.31 24.43 7.21
N LYS A 142 -11.73 23.19 7.49
CA LYS A 142 -11.80 22.61 8.84
C LYS A 142 -10.66 21.62 9.12
N ALA A 143 -9.70 21.51 8.23
CA ALA A 143 -8.52 20.66 8.42
C ALA A 143 -7.31 21.51 8.79
N SER A 144 -6.56 21.08 9.79
CA SER A 144 -5.25 21.63 10.12
C SER A 144 -4.17 20.86 9.39
N MET A 145 -3.17 21.58 8.88
CA MET A 145 -2.02 20.94 8.24
C MET A 145 -1.22 20.11 9.24
N PRO A 146 -0.59 19.02 8.79
CA PRO A 146 0.26 18.19 9.63
C PRO A 146 1.48 18.96 10.14
N THR A 147 2.12 18.41 11.16
CA THR A 147 3.39 18.88 11.70
C THR A 147 4.38 17.73 11.79
N LEU A 148 5.67 18.04 11.66
CA LEU A 148 6.76 17.09 11.86
C LEU A 148 7.76 17.69 12.84
N THR A 149 7.99 17.02 13.98
CA THR A 149 9.06 17.35 14.92
C THR A 149 10.14 16.29 14.86
N VAL A 150 11.40 16.71 14.68
CA VAL A 150 12.57 15.83 14.71
C VAL A 150 13.49 16.27 15.83
N VAL A 151 13.81 15.36 16.74
CA VAL A 151 14.80 15.55 17.81
C VAL A 151 16.03 14.71 17.50
N ARG A 152 17.14 15.33 17.13
CA ARG A 152 18.41 14.65 16.92
C ARG A 152 19.20 14.64 18.20
N HIS A 153 19.46 13.45 18.73
CA HIS A 153 20.21 13.27 19.97
C HIS A 153 21.72 13.43 19.75
N LEU A 154 22.46 13.78 20.81
CA LEU A 154 23.92 13.95 20.78
C LEU A 154 24.67 12.69 20.36
N MET A 155 24.10 11.51 20.61
CA MET A 155 24.67 10.20 20.25
C MET A 155 24.29 9.74 18.84
N GLY A 156 23.64 10.60 18.03
CA GLY A 156 23.36 10.36 16.60
C GLY A 156 22.03 9.68 16.29
N SER A 157 21.27 9.18 17.27
CA SER A 157 19.90 8.73 17.06
C SER A 157 18.95 9.92 16.84
N SER A 158 17.76 9.69 16.30
CA SER A 158 16.74 10.73 16.16
C SER A 158 15.34 10.20 16.41
N ASP A 159 14.54 11.02 17.10
CA ASP A 159 13.11 10.81 17.29
C ASP A 159 12.35 11.69 16.32
N TRP A 160 11.41 11.11 15.62
CA TRP A 160 10.56 11.77 14.63
C TRP A 160 9.12 11.64 15.06
N ARG A 161 8.40 12.73 15.10
CA ARG A 161 6.97 12.74 15.39
C ARG A 161 6.24 13.48 14.29
N PHE A 162 5.47 12.73 13.50
CA PHE A 162 4.49 13.27 12.59
C PHE A 162 3.13 13.30 13.28
N ALA A 163 2.44 14.44 13.22
CA ALA A 163 1.10 14.61 13.78
C ALA A 163 0.18 15.26 12.76
N LEU A 164 -0.96 14.63 12.50
CA LEU A 164 -2.06 15.19 11.74
C LEU A 164 -3.20 15.48 12.71
N PRO A 165 -3.50 16.76 13.01
CA PRO A 165 -4.61 17.13 13.86
C PRO A 165 -5.96 16.68 13.30
N ALA A 166 -6.94 16.48 14.16
CA ALA A 166 -8.31 16.20 13.75
C ALA A 166 -8.80 17.22 12.74
N GLY A 167 -9.58 16.74 11.78
CA GLY A 167 -10.07 17.59 10.70
C GLY A 167 -11.23 16.99 9.95
N GLU A 168 -11.77 17.81 9.05
CA GLU A 168 -12.82 17.44 8.13
C GLU A 168 -12.46 17.95 6.73
N PHE A 169 -12.83 17.19 5.74
CA PHE A 169 -12.76 17.53 4.31
C PHE A 169 -14.14 17.28 3.70
N ALA A 170 -14.59 18.14 2.80
CA ALA A 170 -15.81 17.92 2.04
C ALA A 170 -15.71 18.56 0.65
N ASP A 171 -15.89 17.75 -0.40
CA ASP A 171 -15.92 18.18 -1.80
C ASP A 171 -16.82 17.26 -2.64
N ASP A 172 -17.65 17.84 -3.49
CA ASP A 172 -18.51 17.15 -4.48
C ASP A 172 -19.28 15.91 -3.95
N GLY A 173 -19.83 16.05 -2.73
CA GLY A 173 -20.59 14.97 -2.09
C GLY A 173 -19.74 13.96 -1.33
N VAL A 174 -18.43 13.94 -1.51
CA VAL A 174 -17.50 13.14 -0.70
C VAL A 174 -17.10 13.95 0.53
N ALA A 175 -17.21 13.35 1.71
CA ALA A 175 -16.72 13.94 2.94
C ALA A 175 -15.84 12.97 3.71
N ALA A 176 -14.76 13.48 4.30
CA ALA A 176 -13.88 12.73 5.20
C ALA A 176 -13.77 13.46 6.54
N ARG A 177 -13.79 12.71 7.62
CA ARG A 177 -13.53 13.20 8.98
C ARG A 177 -12.53 12.26 9.65
N TRP A 178 -11.58 12.85 10.35
CA TRP A 178 -10.56 12.09 11.08
C TRP A 178 -10.28 12.70 12.45
N ALA A 179 -9.92 11.84 13.41
CA ALA A 179 -9.37 12.24 14.70
C ALA A 179 -7.86 12.45 14.60
N ASP A 180 -7.25 13.03 15.64
CA ASP A 180 -5.80 13.25 15.71
C ASP A 180 -5.03 11.96 15.41
N MET A 181 -4.15 12.02 14.41
CA MET A 181 -3.23 10.95 14.07
C MET A 181 -1.83 11.30 14.57
N ALA A 182 -1.13 10.33 15.13
CA ALA A 182 0.28 10.45 15.51
C ALA A 182 1.07 9.25 14.99
N TYR A 183 2.28 9.53 14.51
CA TYR A 183 3.25 8.56 14.05
C TYR A 183 4.61 8.92 14.66
N ASP A 184 5.05 8.13 15.64
CA ASP A 184 6.30 8.33 16.35
C ASP A 184 7.33 7.30 15.86
N VAL A 185 8.52 7.75 15.47
CA VAL A 185 9.60 6.93 14.92
C VAL A 185 10.91 7.25 15.60
N VAL A 186 11.66 6.24 15.96
CA VAL A 186 13.03 6.34 16.45
C VAL A 186 13.97 5.72 15.42
N VAL A 187 14.89 6.53 14.91
CA VAL A 187 15.98 6.06 14.05
C VAL A 187 17.24 5.92 14.88
N GLY A 188 17.83 4.74 14.90
CA GLY A 188 19.05 4.45 15.66
C GLY A 188 20.26 5.25 15.17
N SER A 189 21.30 5.31 16.00
CA SER A 189 22.56 5.98 15.65
C SER A 189 23.29 5.33 14.47
N ASP A 190 23.00 4.05 14.18
CA ASP A 190 23.46 3.31 13.02
C ASP A 190 22.76 3.73 11.70
N LYS A 191 21.73 4.58 11.78
CA LYS A 191 20.85 5.02 10.69
C LYS A 191 20.12 3.87 9.97
N LYS A 192 20.16 2.66 10.50
CA LYS A 192 19.54 1.46 9.93
C LYS A 192 18.42 0.93 10.81
N SER A 193 18.61 0.93 12.12
CA SER A 193 17.58 0.48 13.07
C SER A 193 16.46 1.51 13.16
N VAL A 194 15.24 1.10 12.89
CA VAL A 194 14.06 1.97 12.95
C VAL A 194 12.97 1.27 13.76
N THR A 195 12.45 1.97 14.75
CA THR A 195 11.29 1.54 15.55
C THR A 195 10.24 2.62 15.55
N GLY A 196 8.99 2.26 15.65
CA GLY A 196 7.94 3.27 15.71
C GLY A 196 6.60 2.73 16.14
N ASP A 197 5.72 3.68 16.47
CA ASP A 197 4.35 3.47 16.85
C ASP A 197 3.46 4.44 16.06
N PHE A 198 2.27 3.99 15.71
CA PHE A 198 1.26 4.87 15.13
C PHE A 198 -0.09 4.71 15.81
N LYS A 199 -0.87 5.78 15.82
CA LYS A 199 -2.25 5.81 16.34
C LYS A 199 -3.11 6.68 15.44
N TRP A 200 -4.23 6.16 15.04
CA TRP A 200 -5.26 6.87 14.33
C TRP A 200 -6.64 6.46 14.87
N PRO A 201 -7.20 7.20 15.83
CA PRO A 201 -8.39 6.76 16.57
C PRO A 201 -9.64 6.62 15.72
N GLU A 202 -9.82 7.48 14.70
CA GLU A 202 -11.00 7.44 13.83
C GLU A 202 -10.70 8.03 12.46
N LEU A 203 -11.18 7.36 11.41
CA LEU A 203 -11.31 7.85 10.04
C LEU A 203 -12.69 7.46 9.53
N VAL A 204 -13.45 8.43 9.01
CA VAL A 204 -14.75 8.21 8.38
C VAL A 204 -14.74 8.90 7.03
N ILE A 205 -15.07 8.18 5.97
CA ILE A 205 -15.24 8.71 4.61
C ILE A 205 -16.66 8.37 4.18
N THR A 206 -17.39 9.33 3.62
CA THR A 206 -18.78 9.18 3.16
C THR A 206 -18.93 9.74 1.75
N GLY A 207 -19.98 9.32 1.05
CA GLY A 207 -20.28 9.83 -0.28
C GLY A 207 -19.40 9.25 -1.39
N LEU A 208 -18.68 8.16 -1.13
CA LEU A 208 -17.92 7.48 -2.18
C LEU A 208 -18.90 6.87 -3.19
N PRO A 209 -18.69 7.05 -4.51
CA PRO A 209 -19.49 6.35 -5.51
C PRO A 209 -19.22 4.84 -5.40
N LYS A 210 -20.29 4.02 -5.46
CA LYS A 210 -20.11 2.59 -5.60
C LYS A 210 -19.71 2.32 -7.05
N SER A 211 -18.48 1.92 -7.31
CA SER A 211 -18.10 1.34 -8.60
C SER A 211 -18.75 -0.03 -8.70
N SER A 212 -19.52 -0.29 -9.74
CA SER A 212 -19.96 -1.64 -10.04
C SER A 212 -18.73 -2.45 -10.44
N ALA A 213 -18.52 -3.60 -9.78
CA ALA A 213 -17.48 -4.55 -10.20
C ALA A 213 -17.76 -5.08 -11.63
N ASP A 214 -18.95 -4.85 -12.14
CA ASP A 214 -19.40 -5.22 -13.47
C ASP A 214 -18.81 -4.33 -14.58
N ASP A 215 -18.25 -3.15 -14.25
CA ASP A 215 -17.60 -2.27 -15.22
C ASP A 215 -16.30 -2.86 -15.82
N TYR A 216 -15.76 -3.93 -15.24
CA TYR A 216 -14.56 -4.63 -15.73
C TYR A 216 -14.86 -5.98 -16.43
N ALA A 217 -16.11 -6.43 -16.45
CA ALA A 217 -16.47 -7.75 -16.97
C ALA A 217 -16.91 -7.76 -18.46
N ASP A 218 -17.18 -6.60 -19.06
CA ASP A 218 -17.79 -6.52 -20.40
C ASP A 218 -16.82 -6.14 -21.54
N GLU A 219 -15.50 -5.98 -21.27
CA GLU A 219 -14.55 -5.62 -22.34
C GLU A 219 -14.15 -6.79 -23.26
N ASP A 220 -14.50 -8.06 -22.94
CA ASP A 220 -14.05 -9.23 -23.72
C ASP A 220 -15.17 -9.99 -24.49
N GLN A 221 -16.39 -9.46 -24.60
CA GLN A 221 -17.41 -10.06 -25.47
C GLN A 221 -17.53 -9.28 -26.79
N GLU A 222 -16.67 -9.63 -27.74
CA GLU A 222 -16.94 -9.39 -29.15
C GLU A 222 -18.10 -10.30 -29.59
N ASP A 223 -19.32 -9.76 -29.55
CA ASP A 223 -20.48 -10.44 -30.14
C ASP A 223 -20.35 -10.43 -31.66
N GLU A 224 -20.07 -11.60 -32.24
CA GLU A 224 -19.99 -11.84 -33.72
C GLU A 224 -21.31 -11.58 -34.45
N ASP A 225 -22.39 -11.21 -33.81
CA ASP A 225 -23.75 -11.15 -34.38
C ASP A 225 -24.37 -9.76 -34.45
N GLY A 226 -23.64 -8.69 -34.61
CA GLY A 226 -24.12 -7.40 -35.20
C GLY A 226 -25.45 -6.81 -34.68
N GLU A 227 -25.95 -7.19 -33.50
CA GLU A 227 -27.05 -6.52 -32.79
C GLU A 227 -26.52 -5.41 -31.92
N GLU A 228 -27.13 -4.21 -32.00
CA GLU A 228 -26.76 -3.02 -31.23
C GLU A 228 -26.53 -3.38 -29.74
N ALA A 229 -25.29 -3.26 -29.27
CA ALA A 229 -24.94 -3.42 -27.90
C ALA A 229 -25.79 -2.49 -27.01
N PRO A 230 -26.38 -2.97 -25.90
CA PRO A 230 -27.09 -2.09 -24.97
C PRO A 230 -26.11 -1.04 -24.47
N ALA A 231 -26.57 0.21 -24.50
CA ALA A 231 -25.79 1.37 -24.07
C ALA A 231 -25.12 1.10 -22.70
N PRO A 232 -23.87 1.54 -22.50
CA PRO A 232 -23.14 1.27 -21.27
C PRO A 232 -24.00 1.71 -20.07
N VAL A 233 -24.18 0.81 -19.14
CA VAL A 233 -24.93 1.06 -17.90
C VAL A 233 -24.17 2.16 -17.15
N ARG A 234 -24.62 3.40 -17.32
CA ARG A 234 -24.13 4.54 -16.53
C ARG A 234 -24.26 4.17 -15.07
N ALA A 235 -23.16 4.24 -14.34
CA ALA A 235 -23.14 4.08 -12.88
C ALA A 235 -24.41 4.66 -12.29
N SER A 236 -25.20 3.87 -11.60
CA SER A 236 -26.53 4.29 -11.12
C SER A 236 -26.34 5.52 -10.23
N LYS A 237 -26.78 6.68 -10.72
CA LYS A 237 -26.78 7.92 -9.94
C LYS A 237 -27.60 7.67 -8.69
N GLY A 238 -26.96 7.30 -7.59
CA GLY A 238 -27.67 7.23 -6.32
C GLY A 238 -27.14 6.25 -5.27
N GLU A 239 -26.25 5.33 -5.56
CA GLU A 239 -25.70 4.46 -4.53
C GLU A 239 -24.38 5.02 -4.00
N GLN A 240 -24.36 5.34 -2.70
CA GLN A 240 -23.19 5.89 -2.00
C GLN A 240 -22.64 4.85 -1.02
N MET A 241 -21.33 4.91 -0.82
CA MET A 241 -20.62 4.09 0.14
C MET A 241 -19.98 4.97 1.22
N ALA A 242 -19.99 4.46 2.45
CA ALA A 242 -19.26 5.05 3.55
C ALA A 242 -18.31 4.01 4.16
N ILE A 243 -17.11 4.45 4.52
CA ILE A 243 -16.09 3.66 5.19
C ILE A 243 -15.80 4.30 6.54
N ALA A 244 -15.85 3.52 7.61
CA ALA A 244 -15.46 3.95 8.94
C ALA A 244 -14.44 3.00 9.54
N VAL A 245 -13.30 3.55 9.99
CA VAL A 245 -12.23 2.81 10.67
C VAL A 245 -12.02 3.43 12.04
N LYS A 246 -12.06 2.61 13.10
CA LYS A 246 -11.91 3.07 14.49
C LYS A 246 -10.81 2.30 15.22
N GLY A 247 -10.09 3.03 16.08
CA GLY A 247 -9.09 2.44 16.96
C GLY A 247 -7.92 1.80 16.22
N MET A 248 -7.48 2.42 15.10
CA MET A 248 -6.31 1.96 14.38
C MET A 248 -5.05 2.38 15.11
N GLY A 249 -4.11 1.44 15.24
CA GLY A 249 -2.80 1.69 15.82
C GLY A 249 -1.89 0.48 15.63
N GLY A 250 -0.61 0.68 15.90
CA GLY A 250 0.37 -0.39 15.76
C GLY A 250 1.77 0.05 16.13
N SER A 251 2.68 -0.89 16.06
CA SER A 251 4.11 -0.69 16.28
C SER A 251 4.92 -1.47 15.25
N PHE A 252 6.12 -1.03 14.99
CA PHE A 252 7.05 -1.73 14.12
C PHE A 252 8.49 -1.58 14.61
N ASN A 253 9.29 -2.55 14.26
CA ASN A 253 10.74 -2.47 14.33
C ASN A 253 11.33 -3.08 13.05
N THR A 254 12.31 -2.44 12.48
CA THR A 254 12.98 -2.92 11.26
C THR A 254 14.43 -2.47 11.24
N THR A 255 15.25 -3.23 10.54
CA THR A 255 16.60 -2.83 10.17
C THR A 255 16.64 -2.63 8.67
N MET A 256 16.72 -1.37 8.22
CA MET A 256 16.67 -1.05 6.79
C MET A 256 17.79 -1.74 6.02
N ILE A 257 17.45 -2.31 4.88
CA ILE A 257 18.42 -2.81 3.90
C ILE A 257 18.90 -1.63 3.08
N GLU A 258 20.20 -1.49 2.92
CA GLU A 258 20.80 -0.42 2.13
C GLU A 258 20.27 -0.42 0.70
N GLY A 259 19.80 0.75 0.23
CA GLY A 259 19.18 0.92 -1.08
C GLY A 259 17.73 0.44 -1.20
N LEU A 260 17.09 0.03 -0.09
CA LEU A 260 15.65 -0.24 -0.03
C LEU A 260 15.00 0.66 1.02
N TRP A 261 14.04 1.49 0.62
CA TRP A 261 13.36 2.39 1.53
C TRP A 261 12.28 1.67 2.33
N GLY A 262 12.36 1.78 3.65
CA GLY A 262 11.35 1.24 4.54
C GLY A 262 11.27 -0.29 4.60
N VAL A 263 12.17 -1.00 3.90
CA VAL A 263 12.14 -2.46 3.79
C VAL A 263 13.38 -3.07 4.44
N GLY A 264 13.15 -4.07 5.28
CA GLY A 264 14.22 -4.83 5.92
C GLY A 264 13.71 -5.79 6.98
N PRO A 265 14.59 -6.64 7.53
CA PRO A 265 14.19 -7.60 8.55
C PRO A 265 13.62 -6.88 9.78
N GLY A 266 12.52 -7.40 10.27
CA GLY A 266 11.81 -6.79 11.38
C GLY A 266 10.42 -7.36 11.60
N LYS A 267 9.63 -6.64 12.40
CA LYS A 267 8.24 -6.98 12.72
C LYS A 267 7.38 -5.75 12.72
N MET A 268 6.14 -5.90 12.29
CA MET A 268 5.09 -4.90 12.41
C MET A 268 3.87 -5.56 13.04
N GLN A 269 3.24 -4.86 13.96
CA GLN A 269 1.96 -5.26 14.57
C GLN A 269 0.96 -4.14 14.35
N MET A 270 -0.24 -4.51 13.95
CA MET A 270 -1.34 -3.59 13.73
C MET A 270 -2.59 -4.06 14.45
N ARG A 271 -3.39 -3.14 14.92
CA ARG A 271 -4.72 -3.37 15.47
C ARG A 271 -5.69 -2.34 14.92
N VAL A 272 -6.90 -2.81 14.57
CA VAL A 272 -8.05 -1.97 14.25
C VAL A 272 -9.22 -2.47 15.09
N ALA A 273 -9.79 -1.59 15.91
CA ALA A 273 -10.88 -1.99 16.80
C ALA A 273 -12.16 -2.30 16.01
N ASN A 274 -12.45 -1.50 14.96
CA ASN A 274 -13.59 -1.72 14.08
C ASN A 274 -13.32 -1.11 12.68
N ALA A 275 -13.69 -1.86 11.65
CA ALA A 275 -13.74 -1.41 10.26
C ALA A 275 -15.12 -1.71 9.69
N GLN A 276 -15.80 -0.68 9.19
CA GLN A 276 -17.18 -0.79 8.71
C GLN A 276 -17.30 -0.18 7.32
N VAL A 277 -18.02 -0.88 6.43
CA VAL A 277 -18.46 -0.37 5.14
C VAL A 277 -19.98 -0.37 5.12
N THR A 278 -20.54 0.75 4.75
CA THR A 278 -21.99 0.97 4.65
C THR A 278 -22.31 1.40 3.23
N THR A 279 -23.34 0.84 2.63
CA THR A 279 -23.91 1.31 1.37
C THR A 279 -25.23 2.01 1.64
N GLN A 280 -25.57 2.98 0.83
CA GLN A 280 -26.81 3.72 0.90
C GLN A 280 -27.36 3.95 -0.51
N GLN A 281 -28.55 3.43 -0.78
CA GLN A 281 -29.30 3.79 -1.98
C GLN A 281 -29.89 5.20 -1.84
N ALA A 282 -30.14 5.88 -2.98
CA ALA A 282 -30.57 7.28 -3.00
C ALA A 282 -31.74 7.59 -2.04
N ASP A 283 -32.72 6.69 -1.95
CA ASP A 283 -33.94 6.85 -1.15
C ASP A 283 -34.07 5.80 -0.04
N GLY A 284 -33.00 5.03 0.24
CA GLY A 284 -32.98 3.94 1.21
C GLY A 284 -32.24 4.28 2.50
N PRO A 285 -32.51 3.53 3.59
CA PRO A 285 -31.66 3.62 4.77
C PRO A 285 -30.28 3.05 4.49
N PRO A 286 -29.23 3.53 5.20
CA PRO A 286 -27.90 2.96 5.08
C PRO A 286 -27.89 1.50 5.53
N GLU A 287 -27.25 0.64 4.74
CA GLU A 287 -27.04 -0.79 5.04
C GLU A 287 -25.57 -1.06 5.31
N VAL A 288 -25.27 -1.74 6.41
CA VAL A 288 -23.91 -2.17 6.75
C VAL A 288 -23.60 -3.45 6.02
N VAL A 289 -22.71 -3.38 5.04
CA VAL A 289 -22.28 -4.54 4.23
C VAL A 289 -21.03 -5.22 4.76
N VAL A 290 -20.17 -4.48 5.48
CA VAL A 290 -19.02 -5.06 6.19
C VAL A 290 -18.96 -4.44 7.59
N ASP A 291 -18.79 -5.28 8.61
CA ASP A 291 -18.56 -4.86 10.00
C ASP A 291 -17.56 -5.82 10.65
N LEU A 292 -16.28 -5.49 10.56
CA LEU A 292 -15.18 -6.27 11.12
C LEU A 292 -14.69 -5.63 12.42
N LYS A 293 -14.41 -6.47 13.42
CA LYS A 293 -13.98 -6.04 14.77
C LYS A 293 -12.73 -6.78 15.20
N ASP A 294 -12.02 -6.17 16.14
CA ASP A 294 -10.81 -6.72 16.76
C ASP A 294 -9.80 -7.25 15.74
N ILE A 295 -9.66 -6.50 14.63
CA ILE A 295 -8.73 -6.85 13.58
C ILE A 295 -7.31 -6.69 14.13
N THR A 296 -6.52 -7.75 14.03
CA THR A 296 -5.09 -7.75 14.38
C THR A 296 -4.28 -8.20 13.17
N GLY A 297 -3.14 -7.56 12.97
CA GLY A 297 -2.21 -7.90 11.91
C GLY A 297 -0.78 -7.99 12.44
N ASP A 298 -0.09 -9.07 12.10
CA ASP A 298 1.31 -9.30 12.39
C ASP A 298 2.05 -9.51 11.07
N THR A 299 3.05 -8.67 10.80
CA THR A 299 3.97 -8.85 9.67
C THR A 299 5.36 -9.15 10.21
N LYS A 300 6.00 -10.18 9.67
CA LYS A 300 7.40 -10.50 9.95
C LYS A 300 8.17 -10.49 8.64
N MET A 301 9.28 -9.74 8.61
CA MET A 301 10.23 -9.73 7.51
C MET A 301 11.56 -10.34 7.98
N GLU A 302 12.10 -11.25 7.22
CA GLU A 302 13.39 -11.90 7.45
C GLU A 302 14.25 -11.74 6.19
N ALA A 303 15.51 -11.41 6.37
CA ALA A 303 16.45 -11.27 5.25
C ALA A 303 17.75 -12.00 5.53
N ASP A 304 18.32 -12.58 4.50
CA ASP A 304 19.72 -12.97 4.43
C ASP A 304 20.50 -11.99 3.55
N ALA A 305 21.71 -12.36 3.13
CA ALA A 305 22.56 -11.50 2.30
C ALA A 305 21.99 -11.21 0.89
N LYS A 306 21.04 -12.01 0.40
CA LYS A 306 20.54 -11.96 -0.98
C LYS A 306 19.04 -11.89 -1.09
N THR A 307 18.32 -12.42 -0.12
CA THR A 307 16.87 -12.59 -0.22
C THR A 307 16.12 -12.01 0.98
N LEU A 308 14.91 -11.57 0.73
CA LEU A 308 13.93 -11.15 1.71
C LEU A 308 12.73 -12.10 1.69
N SER A 309 12.20 -12.42 2.87
CA SER A 309 10.95 -13.17 3.05
C SER A 309 9.99 -12.39 3.92
N ILE A 310 8.70 -12.44 3.59
CA ILE A 310 7.63 -11.71 4.27
C ILE A 310 6.59 -12.72 4.72
N SER A 311 6.11 -12.60 5.94
CA SER A 311 4.99 -13.37 6.47
C SER A 311 3.99 -12.42 7.09
N ASN A 312 2.75 -12.45 6.61
CA ASN A 312 1.62 -11.68 7.11
C ASN A 312 0.62 -12.61 7.77
N HIS A 313 0.05 -12.18 8.87
CA HIS A 313 -1.02 -12.87 9.56
C HIS A 313 -2.04 -11.85 10.03
N ILE A 314 -3.29 -11.96 9.56
CA ILE A 314 -4.37 -11.03 9.89
C ILE A 314 -5.52 -11.86 10.44
N ASN A 315 -6.08 -11.42 11.56
CA ASN A 315 -7.27 -12.01 12.15
C ASN A 315 -8.31 -10.96 12.47
N GLY A 316 -9.56 -11.37 12.51
CA GLY A 316 -10.68 -10.54 12.93
C GLY A 316 -11.93 -11.35 13.15
N VAL A 317 -12.98 -10.71 13.60
CA VAL A 317 -14.33 -11.27 13.72
C VAL A 317 -15.31 -10.30 13.08
N GLY A 318 -16.49 -10.78 12.68
CA GLY A 318 -17.53 -9.87 12.23
C GLY A 318 -18.31 -10.34 11.01
N ARG A 319 -18.95 -9.40 10.33
CA ARG A 319 -19.93 -9.65 9.29
C ARG A 319 -19.46 -9.14 7.93
N ILE A 320 -19.69 -9.94 6.90
CA ILE A 320 -19.53 -9.57 5.48
C ILE A 320 -20.83 -9.96 4.77
N GLY A 321 -21.56 -8.98 4.27
CA GLY A 321 -22.91 -9.18 3.77
C GLY A 321 -23.81 -9.83 4.84
N PRO A 322 -24.54 -10.90 4.53
CA PRO A 322 -25.37 -11.65 5.50
C PRO A 322 -24.58 -12.65 6.35
N LEU A 323 -23.28 -12.83 6.11
CA LEU A 323 -22.46 -13.86 6.76
C LEU A 323 -21.79 -13.28 8.01
N GLU A 324 -22.12 -13.83 9.19
CA GLU A 324 -21.51 -13.45 10.47
C GLU A 324 -20.45 -14.47 10.89
N PHE A 325 -19.20 -14.11 10.81
CA PHE A 325 -18.06 -14.95 11.10
C PHE A 325 -17.62 -14.83 12.56
N GLU A 326 -17.45 -15.97 13.22
CA GLU A 326 -16.90 -16.09 14.56
C GLU A 326 -15.39 -15.84 14.57
N SER A 327 -14.71 -16.14 13.46
CA SER A 327 -13.35 -15.72 13.17
C SER A 327 -13.09 -15.72 11.67
N LEU A 328 -12.24 -14.78 11.25
CA LEU A 328 -11.64 -14.69 9.92
C LEU A 328 -10.13 -14.61 10.10
N GLY A 329 -9.40 -15.39 9.31
CA GLY A 329 -7.93 -15.37 9.32
C GLY A 329 -7.39 -15.35 7.90
N TYR A 330 -6.37 -14.54 7.68
CA TYR A 330 -5.59 -14.45 6.46
C TYR A 330 -4.12 -14.66 6.81
N GLU A 331 -3.50 -15.61 6.17
CA GLU A 331 -2.06 -15.87 6.28
C GLU A 331 -1.45 -15.77 4.89
N GLU A 332 -0.34 -15.06 4.79
CA GLU A 332 0.42 -14.91 3.55
C GLU A 332 1.90 -15.11 3.84
N LYS A 333 2.58 -15.81 2.95
CA LYS A 333 4.03 -15.99 3.01
C LYS A 333 4.61 -15.81 1.62
N ILE A 334 5.49 -14.82 1.48
CA ILE A 334 6.31 -14.59 0.30
C ILE A 334 7.75 -14.89 0.70
N GLN A 335 8.40 -15.80 0.02
CA GLN A 335 9.74 -16.26 0.42
C GLN A 335 10.75 -16.05 -0.70
N ARG A 336 11.96 -15.72 -0.30
CA ARG A 336 13.13 -15.65 -1.19
C ARG A 336 12.98 -14.67 -2.35
N LEU A 337 12.49 -13.46 -2.04
CA LEU A 337 12.55 -12.34 -2.98
C LEU A 337 13.99 -11.85 -3.09
N ASP A 338 14.58 -11.82 -4.28
CA ASP A 338 15.93 -11.29 -4.49
C ASP A 338 15.98 -9.78 -4.18
N ILE A 339 16.91 -9.37 -3.31
CA ILE A 339 17.03 -7.98 -2.85
C ILE A 339 17.37 -7.03 -3.99
N GLU A 340 18.19 -7.44 -4.95
CA GLU A 340 18.54 -6.59 -6.10
C GLU A 340 17.34 -6.41 -7.05
N VAL A 341 16.50 -7.43 -7.18
CA VAL A 341 15.25 -7.33 -7.93
C VAL A 341 14.28 -6.40 -7.24
N LEU A 342 14.19 -6.44 -5.90
CA LEU A 342 13.38 -5.49 -5.14
C LEU A 342 13.88 -4.04 -5.32
N ARG A 343 15.19 -3.81 -5.36
CA ARG A 343 15.76 -2.49 -5.66
C ARG A 343 15.38 -2.01 -7.06
N SER A 344 15.46 -2.89 -8.06
CA SER A 344 15.08 -2.54 -9.42
C SER A 344 13.58 -2.25 -9.56
N LEU A 345 12.73 -2.97 -8.82
CA LEU A 345 11.29 -2.69 -8.75
C LEU A 345 11.03 -1.33 -8.10
N GLN A 346 11.67 -1.05 -6.97
CA GLN A 346 11.56 0.25 -6.32
C GLN A 346 12.00 1.39 -7.25
N GLN A 347 13.07 1.19 -8.00
CA GLN A 347 13.53 2.17 -8.98
C GLN A 347 12.50 2.39 -10.09
N MET A 348 11.90 1.33 -10.64
CA MET A 348 10.84 1.43 -11.65
C MET A 348 9.63 2.22 -11.10
N VAL A 349 9.19 1.96 -9.88
CA VAL A 349 8.12 2.72 -9.22
C VAL A 349 8.47 4.20 -9.08
N LEU A 350 9.71 4.52 -8.69
CA LEU A 350 10.18 5.91 -8.60
C LEU A 350 10.25 6.60 -9.98
N GLU A 351 10.65 5.87 -11.02
CA GLU A 351 10.67 6.37 -12.40
C GLU A 351 9.23 6.64 -12.89
N GLY A 352 8.28 5.75 -12.61
CA GLY A 352 6.86 5.96 -12.88
C GLY A 352 6.31 7.19 -12.15
N TYR A 353 6.65 7.35 -10.87
CA TYR A 353 6.26 8.53 -10.10
C TYR A 353 6.79 9.84 -10.71
N ARG A 354 8.03 9.87 -11.19
CA ARG A 354 8.63 11.04 -11.85
C ARG A 354 7.98 11.34 -13.20
N ALA A 355 7.54 10.31 -13.92
CA ALA A 355 6.96 10.45 -15.26
C ALA A 355 5.50 10.92 -15.23
N GLY A 356 4.69 10.46 -14.28
CA GLY A 356 3.25 10.73 -14.25
C GLY A 356 2.60 10.67 -12.86
N GLY A 357 3.39 10.92 -11.79
CA GLY A 357 2.86 10.99 -10.44
C GLY A 357 2.47 9.63 -9.84
N LEU A 358 1.57 9.66 -8.84
CA LEU A 358 1.20 8.49 -8.05
C LEU A 358 0.45 7.45 -8.88
N SER A 359 -0.40 7.87 -9.80
CA SER A 359 -1.17 6.98 -10.67
C SER A 359 -0.25 6.09 -11.51
N GLN A 360 0.76 6.65 -12.16
CA GLN A 360 1.71 5.91 -12.98
C GLN A 360 2.70 5.09 -12.14
N ALA A 361 3.01 5.51 -10.92
CA ALA A 361 3.80 4.73 -9.98
C ALA A 361 3.08 3.46 -9.50
N LEU A 362 1.74 3.53 -9.29
CA LEU A 362 0.92 2.41 -8.81
C LEU A 362 0.44 1.50 -9.95
N ALA A 363 0.30 2.04 -11.15
CA ALA A 363 -0.08 1.32 -12.35
C ALA A 363 0.92 1.63 -13.48
N PRO A 364 2.14 1.04 -13.43
CA PRO A 364 3.11 1.22 -14.50
C PRO A 364 2.53 0.70 -15.82
N ALA A 365 2.85 1.37 -16.92
CA ALA A 365 2.42 0.94 -18.24
C ALA A 365 2.84 -0.51 -18.50
N GLU A 366 2.01 -1.28 -19.20
CA GLU A 366 2.26 -2.70 -19.49
C GLU A 366 3.63 -2.93 -20.11
N ASP A 367 4.05 -2.05 -21.01
CA ASP A 367 5.36 -2.08 -21.65
C ASP A 367 6.51 -1.96 -20.62
N GLN A 368 6.38 -1.06 -19.65
CA GLN A 368 7.40 -0.88 -18.60
C GLN A 368 7.51 -2.11 -17.69
N LEU A 369 6.37 -2.69 -17.34
CA LEU A 369 6.33 -3.91 -16.54
C LEU A 369 6.90 -5.10 -17.34
N ALA A 370 6.56 -5.23 -18.60
CA ALA A 370 7.07 -6.26 -19.49
C ALA A 370 8.60 -6.15 -19.64
N GLU A 371 9.13 -4.95 -19.92
CA GLU A 371 10.58 -4.72 -20.01
C GLU A 371 11.30 -5.00 -18.68
N TRP A 372 10.70 -4.59 -17.55
CA TRP A 372 11.25 -4.89 -16.24
C TRP A 372 11.27 -6.40 -15.98
N MET A 373 10.20 -7.13 -16.31
CA MET A 373 10.11 -8.57 -16.17
C MET A 373 11.13 -9.29 -17.06
N GLU A 374 11.33 -8.85 -18.30
CA GLU A 374 12.34 -9.41 -19.18
C GLU A 374 13.75 -9.29 -18.60
N ARG A 375 14.09 -8.13 -18.06
CA ARG A 375 15.40 -7.83 -17.47
C ARG A 375 15.60 -8.48 -16.10
N SER A 376 14.60 -8.42 -15.21
CA SER A 376 14.72 -8.78 -13.79
C SER A 376 14.15 -10.15 -13.45
N GLY A 377 13.22 -10.66 -14.26
CA GLY A 377 12.55 -11.94 -14.06
C GLY A 377 13.47 -13.13 -13.94
N PRO A 378 14.51 -13.34 -14.80
CA PRO A 378 15.45 -14.44 -14.67
C PRO A 378 16.14 -14.45 -13.30
N LYS A 379 16.52 -13.28 -12.78
CA LYS A 379 17.18 -13.15 -11.48
C LYS A 379 16.21 -13.42 -10.33
N LEU A 380 14.98 -12.92 -10.43
CA LEU A 380 13.92 -13.23 -9.46
C LEU A 380 13.73 -14.73 -9.33
N LEU A 381 13.62 -15.43 -10.46
CA LEU A 381 13.38 -16.88 -10.46
C LEU A 381 14.58 -17.71 -9.99
N GLN A 382 15.82 -17.19 -10.15
CA GLN A 382 17.02 -17.86 -9.62
C GLN A 382 17.01 -17.95 -8.09
N ALA A 383 16.35 -17.06 -7.39
CA ALA A 383 16.15 -17.12 -5.95
C ALA A 383 15.18 -18.23 -5.53
N LEU A 384 14.48 -18.87 -6.48
CA LEU A 384 13.44 -19.88 -6.26
C LEU A 384 12.32 -19.33 -5.35
N PRO A 385 11.65 -18.24 -5.70
CA PRO A 385 10.65 -17.62 -4.86
C PRO A 385 9.45 -18.52 -4.66
N SER A 386 8.76 -18.33 -3.54
CA SER A 386 7.49 -19.00 -3.31
C SER A 386 6.48 -18.04 -2.68
N TYR A 387 5.22 -18.27 -2.99
CA TYR A 387 4.07 -17.57 -2.46
C TYR A 387 3.10 -18.58 -1.88
N ASN A 388 2.58 -18.34 -0.68
CA ASN A 388 1.52 -19.12 -0.07
C ASN A 388 0.52 -18.15 0.57
N MET A 389 -0.76 -18.42 0.34
CA MET A 389 -1.88 -17.70 0.94
C MET A 389 -2.83 -18.72 1.55
N LYS A 390 -3.37 -18.41 2.73
CA LYS A 390 -4.39 -19.21 3.39
C LYS A 390 -5.45 -18.31 3.98
N LEU A 391 -6.70 -18.57 3.63
CA LEU A 391 -7.89 -17.99 4.23
C LEU A 391 -8.51 -19.01 5.15
N ASN A 392 -8.76 -18.65 6.39
CA ASN A 392 -9.45 -19.45 7.39
C ASN A 392 -10.72 -18.71 7.82
N ALA A 393 -11.81 -19.44 7.98
CA ALA A 393 -13.03 -18.86 8.52
C ALA A 393 -13.70 -19.84 9.49
N HIS A 394 -14.33 -19.30 10.53
CA HIS A 394 -15.24 -20.03 11.41
C HIS A 394 -16.62 -19.36 11.32
N TYR A 395 -17.60 -20.12 10.90
CA TYR A 395 -18.95 -19.66 10.64
C TYR A 395 -19.96 -20.74 11.01
N GLN A 396 -20.99 -20.38 11.77
CA GLN A 396 -22.02 -21.30 12.25
C GLN A 396 -21.44 -22.55 12.95
N GLY A 397 -20.46 -22.38 13.82
CA GLY A 397 -19.82 -23.45 14.58
C GLY A 397 -18.95 -24.40 13.77
N SER A 398 -18.67 -24.09 12.50
CA SER A 398 -17.85 -24.93 11.62
C SER A 398 -16.66 -24.15 11.08
N ALA A 399 -15.53 -24.83 10.88
CA ALA A 399 -14.31 -24.24 10.31
C ALA A 399 -14.14 -24.64 8.84
N GLY A 400 -13.75 -23.67 8.01
CA GLY A 400 -13.38 -23.88 6.62
C GLY A 400 -12.10 -23.15 6.27
N HIS A 401 -11.44 -23.56 5.18
CA HIS A 401 -10.26 -22.87 4.67
C HIS A 401 -10.15 -22.98 3.15
N LEU A 402 -9.44 -21.98 2.59
CA LEU A 402 -8.92 -21.99 1.23
C LEU A 402 -7.41 -21.76 1.34
N GLU A 403 -6.61 -22.52 0.62
CA GLU A 403 -5.18 -22.38 0.57
C GLU A 403 -4.71 -22.38 -0.90
N TYR A 404 -3.81 -21.48 -1.22
CA TYR A 404 -3.18 -21.36 -2.53
C TYR A 404 -1.68 -21.21 -2.34
N GLY A 405 -0.90 -21.92 -3.12
CA GLY A 405 0.56 -21.83 -3.09
C GLY A 405 1.15 -21.96 -4.48
N PHE A 406 2.16 -21.13 -4.72
CA PHE A 406 2.99 -21.17 -5.92
C PHE A 406 4.44 -21.18 -5.49
N GLY A 407 5.28 -21.99 -6.15
CA GLY A 407 6.71 -22.01 -5.84
C GLY A 407 7.55 -22.40 -7.06
N VAL A 408 8.63 -21.67 -7.29
CA VAL A 408 9.62 -22.01 -8.31
C VAL A 408 10.53 -23.09 -7.75
N LEU A 409 10.56 -24.27 -8.39
CA LEU A 409 11.36 -25.43 -7.98
C LEU A 409 12.70 -25.45 -8.72
N LYS A 410 12.72 -24.96 -9.97
CA LYS A 410 13.90 -24.90 -10.80
C LYS A 410 13.91 -23.57 -11.55
N ALA A 411 14.99 -22.82 -11.39
CA ALA A 411 15.17 -21.59 -12.14
C ALA A 411 15.31 -21.89 -13.64
N PRO A 412 14.55 -21.23 -14.51
CA PRO A 412 14.73 -21.33 -15.93
C PRO A 412 16.05 -20.68 -16.38
N SER A 413 16.65 -21.18 -17.45
CA SER A 413 17.74 -20.47 -18.11
C SER A 413 17.18 -19.37 -19.03
N ALA A 414 17.97 -18.30 -19.26
CA ALA A 414 17.58 -17.25 -20.20
C ALA A 414 17.36 -17.82 -21.64
N GLU A 415 18.11 -18.84 -22.02
CA GLU A 415 18.00 -19.54 -23.30
C GLU A 415 16.64 -20.28 -23.42
N GLU A 416 16.23 -21.01 -22.37
CA GLU A 416 14.92 -21.68 -22.32
C GLU A 416 13.77 -20.70 -22.42
N VAL A 417 13.89 -19.52 -21.76
CA VAL A 417 12.86 -18.47 -21.82
C VAL A 417 12.81 -17.83 -23.20
N ALA A 418 13.96 -17.53 -23.82
CA ALA A 418 14.02 -16.95 -25.16
C ALA A 418 13.45 -17.90 -26.23
N GLU A 419 13.65 -19.23 -26.07
CA GLU A 419 13.17 -20.25 -27.00
C GLU A 419 11.67 -20.54 -26.85
N LYS A 420 11.14 -20.59 -25.60
CA LYS A 420 9.80 -21.14 -25.30
C LYS A 420 8.84 -20.13 -24.70
N GLY A 421 9.35 -18.93 -24.36
CA GLY A 421 8.59 -17.94 -23.59
C GLY A 421 8.49 -18.25 -22.10
N TRP A 422 8.04 -17.26 -21.33
CA TRP A 422 7.98 -17.33 -19.87
C TRP A 422 6.99 -18.38 -19.34
N MET A 423 5.78 -18.43 -19.87
CA MET A 423 4.70 -19.25 -19.31
C MET A 423 4.99 -20.76 -19.37
N PRO A 424 5.41 -21.36 -20.51
CA PRO A 424 5.72 -22.79 -20.57
C PRO A 424 6.88 -23.18 -19.65
N VAL A 425 7.87 -22.29 -19.52
CA VAL A 425 9.06 -22.55 -18.70
C VAL A 425 8.73 -22.47 -17.21
N LEU A 426 7.91 -21.49 -16.81
CA LEU A 426 7.40 -21.37 -15.45
C LEU A 426 6.53 -22.57 -15.06
N LEU A 427 5.57 -22.96 -15.88
CA LEU A 427 4.70 -24.12 -15.62
C LEU A 427 5.49 -25.42 -15.46
N LYS A 428 6.59 -25.57 -16.17
CA LYS A 428 7.45 -26.74 -16.07
C LYS A 428 8.40 -26.69 -14.86
N GLY A 429 8.86 -25.49 -14.50
CA GLY A 429 9.84 -25.27 -13.43
C GLY A 429 9.22 -24.94 -12.06
N SER A 430 7.91 -24.97 -11.92
CA SER A 430 7.22 -24.58 -10.70
C SER A 430 6.21 -25.61 -10.22
N VAL A 431 5.71 -25.37 -9.01
CA VAL A 431 4.57 -26.08 -8.44
C VAL A 431 3.49 -25.08 -8.06
N LEU A 432 2.25 -25.41 -8.43
CA LEU A 432 1.06 -24.72 -7.94
C LEU A 432 0.26 -25.70 -7.10
N ASN A 433 -0.14 -25.30 -5.91
CA ASN A 433 -1.01 -26.06 -5.04
C ASN A 433 -2.24 -25.19 -4.70
N ALA A 434 -3.40 -25.80 -4.71
CA ALA A 434 -4.60 -25.17 -4.17
C ALA A 434 -5.38 -26.21 -3.40
N SER A 435 -5.91 -25.86 -2.24
CA SER A 435 -6.79 -26.72 -1.48
C SER A 435 -7.95 -25.93 -0.89
N ALA A 436 -9.09 -26.60 -0.79
CA ALA A 436 -10.28 -26.06 -0.17
C ALA A 436 -10.90 -27.09 0.73
N ARG A 437 -11.41 -26.66 1.89
CA ARG A 437 -12.25 -27.46 2.77
C ARG A 437 -13.36 -26.56 3.32
N LEU A 438 -14.57 -26.74 2.80
CA LEU A 438 -15.71 -25.88 3.10
C LEU A 438 -16.88 -26.71 3.66
N PRO A 439 -17.50 -26.33 4.78
CA PRO A 439 -18.72 -26.96 5.25
C PRO A 439 -19.84 -26.81 4.22
N LYS A 440 -20.54 -27.87 3.91
CA LYS A 440 -21.68 -27.85 2.97
C LYS A 440 -22.77 -26.87 3.41
N ALA A 441 -23.00 -26.77 4.74
CA ALA A 441 -23.97 -25.84 5.30
C ALA A 441 -23.67 -24.34 4.95
N TRP A 442 -22.43 -23.99 4.60
CA TRP A 442 -22.08 -22.63 4.20
C TRP A 442 -22.56 -22.29 2.79
N MET A 443 -22.65 -23.31 1.91
CA MET A 443 -22.83 -23.06 0.46
C MET A 443 -24.14 -22.34 0.15
N VAL A 444 -25.24 -22.64 0.84
CA VAL A 444 -26.52 -21.94 0.67
C VAL A 444 -26.39 -20.46 1.03
N ASN A 445 -25.71 -20.17 2.14
CA ASN A 445 -25.57 -18.81 2.61
C ASN A 445 -24.57 -18.00 1.74
N ILE A 446 -23.52 -18.66 1.24
CA ILE A 446 -22.58 -18.07 0.29
C ILE A 446 -23.28 -17.75 -1.04
N ALA A 447 -24.06 -18.70 -1.59
CA ALA A 447 -24.84 -18.47 -2.80
C ALA A 447 -25.84 -17.32 -2.62
N LYS A 448 -26.56 -17.29 -1.51
CA LYS A 448 -27.45 -16.16 -1.20
C LYS A 448 -26.71 -14.82 -1.06
N ALA A 449 -25.52 -14.84 -0.47
CA ALA A 449 -24.68 -13.64 -0.34
C ALA A 449 -24.18 -13.13 -1.69
N SER A 450 -23.98 -14.02 -2.68
CA SER A 450 -23.63 -13.66 -4.06
C SER A 450 -24.85 -13.36 -4.97
N GLY A 451 -26.05 -13.24 -4.40
CA GLY A 451 -27.26 -12.92 -5.15
C GLY A 451 -27.91 -14.12 -5.85
N GLN A 452 -27.43 -15.34 -5.60
CA GLN A 452 -28.00 -16.57 -6.17
C GLN A 452 -28.97 -17.21 -5.17
N GLU A 453 -30.22 -17.38 -5.57
CA GLU A 453 -31.20 -18.15 -4.79
C GLU A 453 -31.08 -19.63 -5.15
N LEU A 454 -30.22 -20.37 -4.45
CA LEU A 454 -30.09 -21.80 -4.61
C LEU A 454 -30.98 -22.53 -3.57
N GLY A 455 -31.89 -23.35 -4.07
CA GLY A 455 -32.62 -24.29 -3.23
C GLY A 455 -31.74 -25.45 -2.75
N PRO A 456 -32.14 -26.17 -1.67
CA PRO A 456 -31.39 -27.33 -1.18
C PRO A 456 -31.16 -28.41 -2.23
N GLU A 457 -32.17 -28.69 -3.09
CA GLU A 457 -32.08 -29.69 -4.16
C GLU A 457 -31.10 -29.28 -5.26
N GLU A 458 -31.05 -27.98 -5.63
CA GLU A 458 -30.13 -27.45 -6.60
C GLU A 458 -28.69 -27.50 -6.07
N LEU A 459 -28.52 -27.19 -4.80
CA LEU A 459 -27.22 -27.31 -4.14
C LEU A 459 -26.71 -28.75 -4.12
N ASP A 460 -27.56 -29.70 -3.74
CA ASP A 460 -27.22 -31.14 -3.74
C ASP A 460 -26.87 -31.61 -5.16
N ALA A 461 -27.58 -31.15 -6.20
CA ALA A 461 -27.28 -31.44 -7.58
C ALA A 461 -25.90 -30.87 -8.01
N MET A 462 -25.59 -29.63 -7.63
CA MET A 462 -24.29 -29.02 -7.90
C MET A 462 -23.15 -29.75 -7.18
N ILE A 463 -23.34 -30.13 -5.93
CA ILE A 463 -22.36 -30.92 -5.16
C ILE A 463 -22.14 -32.31 -5.82
N GLN A 464 -23.19 -32.94 -6.25
CA GLN A 464 -23.12 -34.25 -6.93
C GLN A 464 -22.41 -34.10 -8.29
N MET A 465 -22.71 -33.06 -9.05
CA MET A 465 -22.03 -32.76 -10.30
C MET A 465 -20.54 -32.50 -10.10
N ALA A 466 -20.16 -31.64 -9.15
CA ALA A 466 -18.75 -31.34 -8.80
C ALA A 466 -18.00 -32.60 -8.33
N SER A 467 -18.69 -33.48 -7.57
CA SER A 467 -18.10 -34.72 -7.09
C SER A 467 -17.96 -35.77 -8.20
N SER A 468 -18.97 -35.93 -9.06
CA SER A 468 -18.94 -36.90 -10.17
C SER A 468 -17.92 -36.48 -11.28
N SER A 469 -17.72 -35.18 -11.50
CA SER A 469 -16.69 -34.68 -12.41
C SER A 469 -15.30 -34.67 -11.81
N GLY A 470 -15.18 -34.99 -10.51
CA GLY A 470 -13.90 -35.06 -9.79
C GLY A 470 -13.33 -33.71 -9.38
N TYR A 471 -14.09 -32.62 -9.50
CA TYR A 471 -13.64 -31.28 -9.07
C TYR A 471 -13.64 -31.13 -7.55
N ALA A 472 -14.57 -31.83 -6.85
CA ALA A 472 -14.62 -31.84 -5.41
C ALA A 472 -14.80 -33.27 -4.89
N ARG A 473 -14.57 -33.47 -3.60
CA ARG A 473 -14.89 -34.68 -2.84
C ARG A 473 -15.83 -34.32 -1.71
N VAL A 474 -16.74 -35.23 -1.42
CA VAL A 474 -17.58 -35.14 -0.23
C VAL A 474 -16.91 -35.93 0.89
N ASP A 475 -16.51 -35.23 1.96
CA ASP A 475 -15.92 -35.80 3.17
C ASP A 475 -16.84 -35.47 4.37
N GLY A 476 -17.78 -36.35 4.66
CA GLY A 476 -18.82 -36.11 5.64
C GLY A 476 -19.63 -34.84 5.32
N ASP A 477 -19.57 -33.84 6.22
CA ASP A 477 -20.26 -32.55 6.08
C ASP A 477 -19.45 -31.51 5.31
N PHE A 478 -18.33 -31.90 4.72
CA PHE A 478 -17.43 -30.98 4.01
C PHE A 478 -17.34 -31.28 2.52
N LEU A 479 -17.14 -30.23 1.75
CA LEU A 479 -16.61 -30.29 0.40
C LEU A 479 -15.10 -30.03 0.48
N THR A 480 -14.34 -30.91 -0.13
CA THR A 480 -12.87 -30.78 -0.22
C THR A 480 -12.41 -30.82 -1.67
N ALA A 481 -11.41 -30.02 -1.98
CA ALA A 481 -10.74 -30.05 -3.27
C ALA A 481 -9.23 -29.86 -3.06
N ASP A 482 -8.43 -30.69 -3.73
CA ASP A 482 -6.98 -30.62 -3.72
C ASP A 482 -6.47 -30.59 -5.16
N LEU A 483 -5.80 -29.54 -5.53
CA LEU A 483 -5.16 -29.36 -6.84
C LEU A 483 -3.65 -29.21 -6.66
N LYS A 484 -2.89 -30.00 -7.41
CA LYS A 484 -1.45 -29.80 -7.58
C LYS A 484 -1.11 -29.83 -9.07
N VAL A 485 -0.44 -28.78 -9.52
CA VAL A 485 0.11 -28.68 -10.87
C VAL A 485 1.63 -28.67 -10.76
N GLN A 486 2.27 -29.62 -11.39
CA GLN A 486 3.73 -29.75 -11.39
C GLN A 486 4.18 -30.57 -12.60
N ASP A 487 5.33 -30.23 -13.20
CA ASP A 487 5.94 -30.96 -14.32
C ASP A 487 4.98 -31.18 -15.51
N GLY A 488 4.10 -30.20 -15.82
CA GLY A 488 3.12 -30.31 -16.89
C GLY A 488 1.97 -31.28 -16.63
N GLN A 489 1.81 -31.71 -15.39
CA GLN A 489 0.72 -32.57 -14.95
C GLN A 489 -0.16 -31.86 -13.93
N MET A 490 -1.43 -32.13 -13.97
CA MET A 490 -2.42 -31.70 -12.98
C MET A 490 -2.88 -32.93 -12.18
N ASN A 491 -2.70 -32.88 -10.89
CA ASN A 491 -3.30 -33.84 -9.95
C ASN A 491 -4.47 -33.14 -9.25
N LEU A 492 -5.68 -33.52 -9.63
CA LEU A 492 -6.90 -33.04 -9.00
C LEU A 492 -7.49 -34.16 -8.15
N ASN A 493 -7.53 -33.96 -6.84
CA ASN A 493 -8.09 -34.91 -5.88
C ASN A 493 -7.44 -36.31 -5.98
N GLY A 494 -6.12 -36.41 -6.29
CA GLY A 494 -5.42 -37.67 -6.46
C GLY A 494 -5.54 -38.30 -7.87
N VAL A 495 -6.29 -37.68 -8.78
CA VAL A 495 -6.40 -38.10 -10.20
C VAL A 495 -5.42 -37.26 -11.01
N VAL A 496 -4.40 -37.93 -11.57
CA VAL A 496 -3.39 -37.29 -12.41
C VAL A 496 -3.87 -37.21 -13.85
N LYS A 497 -3.83 -36.00 -14.43
CA LYS A 497 -4.17 -35.73 -15.83
C LYS A 497 -3.07 -34.84 -16.44
N PRO A 498 -2.79 -34.97 -17.74
CA PRO A 498 -1.96 -33.96 -18.40
C PRO A 498 -2.67 -32.60 -18.38
N LEU A 499 -1.90 -31.51 -18.27
CA LEU A 499 -2.47 -30.16 -18.44
C LEU A 499 -3.11 -30.04 -19.83
N PRO A 500 -4.29 -29.39 -19.94
CA PRO A 500 -4.87 -29.09 -21.26
C PRO A 500 -3.88 -28.29 -22.10
N MET A 501 -3.63 -28.73 -23.32
CA MET A 501 -2.59 -28.17 -24.23
C MET A 501 -2.85 -26.73 -24.71
N GLY A 502 -3.73 -25.99 -24.09
CA GLY A 502 -4.01 -24.58 -24.38
C GLY A 502 -3.32 -23.57 -23.47
N LEU A 503 -2.83 -23.98 -22.29
CA LEU A 503 -2.17 -23.08 -21.32
C LEU A 503 -0.66 -22.93 -21.52
N GLY A 504 -0.09 -23.46 -22.60
CA GLY A 504 1.34 -23.43 -22.91
C GLY A 504 1.68 -23.00 -24.32
N ARG A 505 0.79 -22.31 -25.01
CA ARG A 505 1.08 -21.74 -26.34
C ARG A 505 0.98 -20.24 -26.31
#